data_e927d88bd73afc435c4228a018209436
#
_entry.id   e927d88bd73afc435c4228a018209436
#
_cell.length_a   1.000
_cell.length_b   1.000
_cell.length_c   1.000
_cell.angle_alpha   90.00
_cell.angle_beta   90.00
_cell.angle_gamma   90.00
#
_symmetry.space_group_name_H-M   'P 1'
#
loop_
_entity.id
_entity.type
_entity.pdbx_description
1 polymer ?
#
loop_
_entity_poly.entity_id
_entity_poly.type
_entity_poly.pdbx_seq_one_letter_code
_entity_poly.pdbx_strand_id
1 'polypeptide(L)'
;MLAVTCTSQSMSDPLTGLTVGERPEPSVPDGWTTVRLRTAALNHHDVWSLRGVGLPADRLPMVLGCDGAGVDADGNEVLVHAVVSSPGWAGDETLDPRRSLL
;
A
#
# COMPACT_ATOMS: atom_id res chain seq x y z
N MET A 1 -6.41 4.55 -12.45
CA MET A 1 -6.16 5.48 -11.34
C MET A 1 -4.73 5.99 -11.36
N LEU A 2 -4.52 7.22 -10.96
CA LEU A 2 -3.18 7.77 -10.78
C LEU A 2 -2.53 7.15 -9.55
N ALA A 3 -1.32 6.64 -9.70
CA ALA A 3 -0.61 5.99 -8.59
C ALA A 3 0.90 6.26 -8.64
N VAL A 4 1.51 6.18 -7.47
CA VAL A 4 2.96 6.15 -7.28
C VAL A 4 3.35 4.69 -7.08
N THR A 5 4.27 4.19 -7.90
CA THR A 5 4.56 2.76 -7.97
C THR A 5 6.06 2.51 -7.85
N CYS A 6 6.42 1.51 -7.06
CA CYS A 6 7.77 0.95 -7.04
C CYS A 6 7.87 -0.11 -8.14
N THR A 7 8.70 0.13 -9.14
CA THR A 7 8.91 -0.78 -10.27
C THR A 7 10.25 -1.51 -10.21
N SER A 8 11.20 -0.96 -9.50
CA SER A 8 12.49 -1.58 -9.18
C SER A 8 13.01 -1.05 -7.84
N GLN A 9 14.04 -1.67 -7.32
CA GLN A 9 14.59 -1.33 -6.01
C GLN A 9 16.08 -1.04 -6.10
N SER A 10 16.54 -0.04 -5.34
CA SER A 10 17.95 0.29 -5.22
C SER A 10 18.23 0.82 -3.82
N MET A 11 19.19 0.22 -3.12
CA MET A 11 19.57 0.67 -1.79
C MET A 11 20.22 2.06 -1.82
N SER A 12 21.04 2.33 -2.82
CA SER A 12 21.82 3.56 -2.94
C SER A 12 21.09 4.69 -3.68
N ASP A 13 20.17 4.34 -4.58
CA ASP A 13 19.43 5.31 -5.40
C ASP A 13 17.95 4.92 -5.54
N PRO A 14 17.19 5.00 -4.44
CA PRO A 14 15.84 4.46 -4.38
C PRO A 14 14.86 5.13 -5.34
N LEU A 15 15.05 6.41 -5.67
CA LEU A 15 14.12 7.13 -6.54
C LEU A 15 14.16 6.67 -8.00
N THR A 16 15.17 5.93 -8.41
CA THR A 16 15.25 5.36 -9.77
C THR A 16 14.15 4.33 -10.03
N GLY A 17 13.62 3.71 -8.98
CA GLY A 17 12.53 2.74 -9.06
C GLY A 17 11.13 3.33 -8.91
N LEU A 18 11.03 4.65 -8.72
CA LEU A 18 9.76 5.34 -8.53
C LEU A 18 9.14 5.71 -9.88
N THR A 19 7.88 5.36 -10.06
CA THR A 19 7.10 5.72 -11.24
C THR A 19 5.80 6.37 -10.80
N VAL A 20 5.43 7.48 -11.43
CA VAL A 20 4.14 8.15 -11.24
C VAL A 20 3.36 8.04 -12.54
N GLY A 21 2.16 7.50 -12.49
CA GLY A 21 1.35 7.34 -13.70
C GLY A 21 0.07 6.55 -13.48
N GLU A 22 -0.61 6.29 -14.60
CA GLU A 22 -1.86 5.54 -14.59
C GLU A 22 -1.61 4.06 -14.30
N ARG A 23 -2.46 3.51 -13.43
CA ARG A 23 -2.51 2.09 -13.12
C ARG A 23 -3.95 1.61 -13.25
N PRO A 24 -4.18 0.32 -13.54
CA PRO A 24 -5.52 -0.25 -13.50
C PRO A 24 -6.17 -0.06 -12.14
N GLU A 25 -7.50 0.08 -12.12
CA GLU A 25 -8.24 0.05 -10.87
C GLU A 25 -8.03 -1.30 -10.17
N PRO A 26 -7.91 -1.31 -8.83
CA PRO A 26 -7.71 -2.55 -8.11
C PRO A 26 -8.94 -3.45 -8.16
N SER A 27 -8.72 -4.76 -8.23
CA SER A 27 -9.79 -5.73 -8.03
C SER A 27 -10.18 -5.78 -6.55
N VAL A 28 -11.46 -5.79 -6.27
CA VAL A 28 -11.97 -5.82 -4.90
C VAL A 28 -12.34 -7.25 -4.53
N PRO A 29 -11.59 -7.89 -3.61
CA PRO A 29 -11.94 -9.22 -3.12
C PRO A 29 -13.28 -9.23 -2.35
N ASP A 30 -13.91 -10.39 -2.27
CA ASP A 30 -15.12 -10.56 -1.47
C ASP A 30 -14.88 -10.15 0.00
N GLY A 31 -15.82 -9.39 0.55
CA GLY A 31 -15.71 -8.86 1.92
C GLY A 31 -14.85 -7.62 2.08
N TRP A 32 -14.28 -7.12 0.99
CA TRP A 32 -13.52 -5.87 0.97
C TRP A 32 -14.35 -4.74 0.38
N THR A 33 -13.93 -3.51 0.60
CA THR A 33 -14.57 -2.33 0.01
C THR A 33 -13.52 -1.46 -0.68
N THR A 34 -14.00 -0.57 -1.53
CA THR A 34 -13.16 0.45 -2.17
C THR A 34 -13.26 1.74 -1.38
N VAL A 35 -12.16 2.40 -1.18
CA VAL A 35 -12.09 3.75 -0.61
C VAL A 35 -11.59 4.71 -1.68
N ARG A 36 -12.38 5.73 -1.98
CA ARG A 36 -11.93 6.83 -2.82
C ARG A 36 -11.10 7.78 -1.98
N LEU A 37 -9.79 7.73 -2.13
CA LEU A 37 -8.88 8.57 -1.37
C LEU A 37 -9.03 10.03 -1.74
N ARG A 38 -9.04 10.89 -0.74
CA ARG A 38 -8.99 12.34 -0.85
C ARG A 38 -7.66 12.91 -0.39
N THR A 39 -7.02 12.25 0.55
CA THR A 39 -5.73 12.64 1.10
C THR A 39 -4.90 11.41 1.39
N ALA A 40 -3.59 11.55 1.28
CA ALA A 40 -2.59 10.57 1.70
C ALA A 40 -1.35 11.33 2.16
N ALA A 41 -0.47 10.65 2.89
CA ALA A 41 0.79 11.24 3.33
C ALA A 41 1.98 10.52 2.69
N LEU A 42 3.11 11.21 2.64
CA LEU A 42 4.40 10.61 2.34
C LEU A 42 4.99 10.08 3.65
N ASN A 43 5.39 8.83 3.63
CA ASN A 43 5.99 8.16 4.78
C ASN A 43 7.38 7.63 4.43
N HIS A 44 8.27 7.61 5.39
CA HIS A 44 9.62 7.06 5.19
C HIS A 44 9.58 5.58 4.79
N HIS A 45 8.51 4.90 5.14
CA HIS A 45 8.20 3.54 4.74
C HIS A 45 8.26 3.34 3.22
N ASP A 46 7.78 4.29 2.44
CA ASP A 46 7.81 4.23 0.97
C ASP A 46 9.25 4.23 0.44
N VAL A 47 10.14 4.99 1.09
CA VAL A 47 11.57 5.01 0.77
C VAL A 47 12.22 3.66 1.09
N TRP A 48 11.87 3.04 2.21
CA TRP A 48 12.37 1.71 2.55
C TRP A 48 11.92 0.66 1.54
N SER A 49 10.68 0.73 1.09
CA SER A 49 10.17 -0.15 0.03
C SER A 49 10.96 0.01 -1.28
N LEU A 50 11.27 1.23 -1.67
CA LEU A 50 12.11 1.54 -2.84
C LEU A 50 13.56 1.05 -2.68
N ARG A 51 14.04 0.94 -1.45
CA ARG A 51 15.36 0.39 -1.12
C ARG A 51 15.38 -1.14 -1.04
N GLY A 52 14.24 -1.79 -1.11
CA GLY A 52 14.14 -3.26 -1.00
C GLY A 52 14.04 -3.76 0.44
N VAL A 53 13.74 -2.88 1.39
CA VAL A 53 13.54 -3.26 2.79
C VAL A 53 12.04 -3.44 3.05
N GLY A 54 11.66 -4.62 3.53
CA GLY A 54 10.27 -4.95 3.86
C GLY A 54 9.37 -5.27 2.67
N LEU A 55 9.82 -5.02 1.44
CA LEU A 55 9.09 -5.36 0.22
C LEU A 55 9.93 -6.32 -0.64
N PRO A 56 9.53 -7.60 -0.77
CA PRO A 56 10.22 -8.54 -1.63
C PRO A 56 10.13 -8.15 -3.12
N ALA A 57 11.20 -8.39 -3.87
CA ALA A 57 11.28 -8.03 -5.28
C ALA A 57 10.27 -8.78 -6.17
N ASP A 58 9.84 -9.97 -5.77
CA ASP A 58 8.83 -10.76 -6.48
C ASP A 58 7.42 -10.19 -6.37
N ARG A 59 7.21 -9.17 -5.54
CA ARG A 59 5.94 -8.45 -5.41
C ARG A 59 5.87 -7.16 -6.23
N LEU A 60 6.90 -6.85 -6.96
CA LEU A 60 6.92 -5.69 -7.86
C LEU A 60 6.14 -5.98 -9.16
N PRO A 61 5.52 -4.99 -9.76
CA PRO A 61 5.39 -3.59 -9.32
C PRO A 61 4.41 -3.44 -8.16
N MET A 62 4.71 -2.55 -7.22
CA MET A 62 3.88 -2.31 -6.04
C MET A 62 3.47 -0.84 -5.95
N VAL A 63 2.18 -0.59 -5.80
CA VAL A 63 1.68 0.76 -5.51
C VAL A 63 2.09 1.12 -4.09
N LEU A 64 2.73 2.27 -3.94
CA LEU A 64 3.23 2.76 -2.67
C LEU A 64 2.16 3.52 -1.89
N GLY A 65 2.45 3.79 -0.63
CA GLY A 65 1.59 4.45 0.31
C GLY A 65 1.11 3.51 1.41
N CYS A 66 1.05 3.99 2.63
CA CYS A 66 0.66 3.19 3.80
C CYS A 66 -0.40 3.87 4.67
N ASP A 67 -0.97 4.97 4.23
CA ASP A 67 -2.09 5.64 4.87
C ASP A 67 -2.97 6.37 3.87
N GLY A 68 -4.10 6.84 4.33
CA GLY A 68 -4.98 7.66 3.54
C GLY A 68 -6.28 7.97 4.28
N ALA A 69 -7.00 8.94 3.76
CA ALA A 69 -8.35 9.24 4.19
C ALA A 69 -9.23 9.46 2.97
N GLY A 70 -10.45 9.05 3.06
CA GLY A 70 -11.38 9.17 1.93
C GLY A 70 -12.78 8.71 2.27
N VAL A 71 -13.51 8.29 1.25
CA VAL A 71 -14.91 7.89 1.36
C VAL A 71 -15.05 6.46 0.86
N ASP A 72 -15.69 5.60 1.65
CA ASP A 72 -15.98 4.22 1.27
C ASP A 72 -17.15 4.11 0.28
N ALA A 73 -17.46 2.87 -0.12
CA ALA A 73 -18.55 2.62 -1.08
C ALA A 73 -19.95 3.01 -0.55
N ASP A 74 -20.12 3.08 0.76
CA ASP A 74 -21.38 3.46 1.40
C ASP A 74 -21.48 4.96 1.72
N GLY A 75 -20.47 5.75 1.35
CA GLY A 75 -20.43 7.20 1.56
C GLY A 75 -19.89 7.62 2.93
N ASN A 76 -19.32 6.72 3.71
CA ASN A 76 -18.73 7.03 5.01
C ASN A 76 -17.32 7.59 4.85
N GLU A 77 -17.00 8.60 5.64
CA GLU A 77 -15.62 9.10 5.75
C GLU A 77 -14.80 8.14 6.62
N VAL A 78 -13.66 7.70 6.08
CA VAL A 78 -12.82 6.68 6.70
C VAL A 78 -11.35 7.05 6.66
N LEU A 79 -10.61 6.58 7.66
CA LEU A 79 -9.15 6.51 7.64
C LEU A 79 -8.74 5.10 7.23
N VAL A 80 -7.73 5.00 6.39
CA VAL A 80 -7.22 3.72 5.90
C VAL A 80 -5.93 3.38 6.63
N HIS A 81 -5.89 2.17 7.19
CA HIS A 81 -4.68 1.55 7.71
C HIS A 81 -4.27 0.44 6.73
N ALA A 82 -3.12 0.60 6.09
CA ALA A 82 -2.71 -0.27 4.99
C ALA A 82 -2.21 -1.65 5.44
N VAL A 83 -1.90 -1.83 6.71
CA VAL A 83 -1.41 -3.11 7.24
C VAL A 83 -2.57 -3.97 7.68
N VAL A 84 -2.68 -5.17 7.10
CA VAL A 84 -3.72 -6.14 7.41
C VAL A 84 -3.12 -7.28 8.21
N SER A 85 -3.61 -7.48 9.45
CA SER A 85 -3.20 -8.58 10.30
C SER A 85 -3.90 -9.88 9.93
N SER A 86 -3.41 -11.00 10.47
CA SER A 86 -4.05 -12.30 10.31
C SER A 86 -5.46 -12.32 10.92
N PRO A 87 -6.41 -13.10 10.36
CA PRO A 87 -7.72 -13.29 10.97
C PRO A 87 -7.58 -13.82 12.39
N GLY A 88 -8.41 -13.26 13.29
CA GLY A 88 -8.37 -13.64 14.72
C GLY A 88 -7.25 -12.98 15.52
N TRP A 89 -6.47 -12.11 14.89
CA TRP A 89 -5.48 -11.35 15.62
C TRP A 89 -6.14 -10.48 16.70
N ALA A 90 -5.74 -10.69 17.93
CA ALA A 90 -6.27 -9.98 19.09
C ALA A 90 -5.11 -9.67 20.04
N GLY A 91 -4.31 -8.68 19.68
CA GLY A 91 -3.15 -8.29 20.48
C GLY A 91 -1.89 -9.13 20.24
N ASP A 92 -1.93 -10.09 19.34
CA ASP A 92 -0.72 -10.71 18.81
C ASP A 92 -0.07 -9.76 17.80
N GLU A 93 1.21 -9.54 17.90
CA GLU A 93 1.96 -8.62 17.07
C GLU A 93 2.41 -9.24 15.74
N THR A 94 2.02 -10.47 15.48
CA THR A 94 2.39 -11.16 14.24
C THR A 94 1.58 -10.64 13.07
N LEU A 95 2.22 -9.98 12.13
CA LEU A 95 1.63 -9.57 10.86
C LEU A 95 1.71 -10.72 9.86
N ASP A 96 0.68 -10.88 9.04
CA ASP A 96 0.72 -11.78 7.90
C ASP A 96 1.22 -11.00 6.68
N PRO A 97 2.46 -11.20 6.23
CA PRO A 97 3.02 -10.45 5.11
C PRO A 97 2.33 -10.74 3.78
N ARG A 98 1.54 -11.82 3.68
CA ARG A 98 0.77 -12.13 2.47
C ARG A 98 -0.52 -11.32 2.39
N ARG A 99 -0.98 -10.78 3.51
CA ARG A 99 -2.22 -10.01 3.63
C ARG A 99 -1.96 -8.52 3.90
N SER A 100 -0.76 -8.18 4.28
CA SER A 100 -0.36 -6.78 4.42
C SER A 100 -0.33 -6.12 3.04
N LEU A 101 -0.89 -4.93 2.95
CA LEU A 101 -0.89 -4.11 1.73
C LEU A 101 0.38 -3.28 1.57
N LEU A 102 1.41 -3.54 2.38
CA LEU A 102 2.60 -2.82 2.45
C LEU A 102 3.62 -3.16 1.70
#